data_da2e9f2e2ffaa5b5147dbb929171fb1b
#
_entry.id   da2e9f2e2ffaa5b5147dbb929171fb1b
#
_cell.length_a   1.000
_cell.length_b   1.000
_cell.length_c   1.000
_cell.angle_alpha   90.00
_cell.angle_beta   90.00
_cell.angle_gamma   90.00
#
_symmetry.space_group_name_H-M   'P 1'
#
loop_
_entity.id
_entity.type
_entity.pdbx_description
1 polymer ?
#
loop_
_entity_poly.entity_id
_entity_poly.type
_entity_poly.pdbx_seq_one_letter_code
_entity_poly.pdbx_strand_id
1 'polypeptide(L)'
;MPGRTDAMPASERRVLVVACGALARELLEVIRANGLNGIDVECLPASYHTTPDLLPDAVAARVLASRDRYDKVYVGYADCGTGGRLDAVCEDLGVERLPGAHCYQFFTGTDAFTELQDAEIGTFYLTDYLARHFDRLVIGFLGLDRHPELRDDYFGNYTRLVYLAQVDDPELVVRAEAAADRLSLRFEHRRTGYGELATSIVALGATRPTPDPLPIA
;
A
#
# COMPACT_ATOMS: atom_id res chain seq x y z
N MET A 1 -51.23 7.31 -23.85
CA MET A 1 -49.80 7.16 -23.98
C MET A 1 -49.17 7.53 -22.63
N PRO A 2 -48.79 6.58 -21.74
CA PRO A 2 -48.10 6.92 -20.51
C PRO A 2 -46.62 7.13 -20.85
N GLY A 3 -46.10 8.28 -20.39
CA GLY A 3 -44.71 8.68 -20.56
C GLY A 3 -43.76 7.69 -19.88
N ARG A 4 -42.77 7.23 -20.63
CA ARG A 4 -41.62 6.54 -20.12
C ARG A 4 -40.81 7.55 -19.27
N THR A 5 -40.88 7.41 -17.97
CA THR A 5 -39.84 7.96 -17.07
C THR A 5 -38.58 7.11 -17.29
N ASP A 6 -37.65 7.62 -18.09
CA ASP A 6 -36.31 7.10 -18.14
C ASP A 6 -35.71 7.35 -16.76
N ALA A 7 -35.69 6.29 -15.93
CA ALA A 7 -34.87 6.29 -14.72
C ALA A 7 -33.40 6.44 -15.17
N MET A 8 -32.77 7.55 -14.81
CA MET A 8 -31.34 7.72 -14.97
C MET A 8 -30.64 6.51 -14.31
N PRO A 9 -29.62 5.91 -14.97
CA PRO A 9 -28.86 4.85 -14.33
C PRO A 9 -28.29 5.40 -13.02
N ALA A 10 -28.45 4.63 -11.93
CA ALA A 10 -27.84 4.94 -10.65
C ALA A 10 -26.35 5.23 -10.91
N SER A 11 -25.90 6.45 -10.60
CA SER A 11 -24.50 6.83 -10.78
C SER A 11 -23.65 5.80 -10.04
N GLU A 12 -22.76 5.11 -10.74
CA GLU A 12 -21.80 4.21 -10.11
C GLU A 12 -21.05 5.01 -9.05
N ARG A 13 -21.08 4.51 -7.83
CA ARG A 13 -20.41 5.16 -6.68
C ARG A 13 -18.92 5.32 -7.00
N ARG A 14 -18.43 6.55 -6.91
CA ARG A 14 -17.03 6.85 -7.17
C ARG A 14 -16.23 6.84 -5.86
N VAL A 15 -15.25 5.99 -5.79
CA VAL A 15 -14.31 5.88 -4.64
C VAL A 15 -12.94 6.34 -5.08
N LEU A 16 -12.31 7.21 -4.29
CA LEU A 16 -10.90 7.54 -4.47
C LEU A 16 -10.07 6.77 -3.45
N VAL A 17 -9.03 6.10 -3.90
CA VAL A 17 -7.98 5.53 -3.05
C VAL A 17 -6.75 6.44 -3.13
N VAL A 18 -6.46 7.16 -2.03
CA VAL A 18 -5.22 7.94 -1.88
C VAL A 18 -4.14 7.03 -1.33
N ALA A 19 -3.14 6.68 -2.12
CA ALA A 19 -2.20 5.61 -1.80
C ALA A 19 -0.72 6.00 -1.97
N CYS A 20 0.16 5.16 -1.43
CA CYS A 20 1.59 5.24 -1.68
C CYS A 20 1.90 4.87 -3.14
N GLY A 21 2.77 5.65 -3.79
CA GLY A 21 3.25 5.32 -5.14
C GLY A 21 3.96 3.97 -5.25
N ALA A 22 4.44 3.44 -4.14
CA ALA A 22 5.00 2.08 -4.09
C ALA A 22 3.94 0.97 -4.24
N LEU A 23 2.65 1.27 -4.05
CA LEU A 23 1.53 0.33 -4.18
C LEU A 23 0.73 0.53 -5.48
N ALA A 24 1.12 1.50 -6.32
CA ALA A 24 0.34 1.91 -7.48
C ALA A 24 0.04 0.76 -8.44
N ARG A 25 1.05 -0.06 -8.72
CA ARG A 25 0.93 -1.18 -9.65
C ARG A 25 0.00 -2.26 -9.11
N GLU A 26 0.20 -2.64 -7.86
CA GLU A 26 -0.57 -3.66 -7.17
C GLU A 26 -2.05 -3.26 -7.06
N LEU A 27 -2.33 -2.01 -6.72
CA LEU A 27 -3.68 -1.46 -6.67
C LEU A 27 -4.37 -1.52 -8.03
N LEU A 28 -3.70 -1.05 -9.09
CA LEU A 28 -4.25 -1.05 -10.45
C LEU A 28 -4.49 -2.48 -10.96
N GLU A 29 -3.60 -3.43 -10.65
CA GLU A 29 -3.79 -4.84 -11.01
C GLU A 29 -5.00 -5.45 -10.29
N VAL A 30 -5.17 -5.20 -8.98
CA VAL A 30 -6.34 -5.67 -8.22
C VAL A 30 -7.64 -5.09 -8.78
N ILE A 31 -7.68 -3.78 -9.03
CA ILE A 31 -8.84 -3.08 -9.59
C ILE A 31 -9.21 -3.67 -10.95
N ARG A 32 -8.22 -3.83 -11.84
CA ARG A 32 -8.44 -4.36 -13.19
C ARG A 32 -8.90 -5.82 -13.16
N ALA A 33 -8.23 -6.67 -12.37
CA ALA A 33 -8.54 -8.10 -12.29
C ALA A 33 -9.95 -8.38 -11.75
N ASN A 34 -10.52 -7.46 -10.96
CA ASN A 34 -11.84 -7.59 -10.36
C ASN A 34 -12.91 -6.71 -11.02
N GLY A 35 -12.60 -5.98 -12.10
CA GLY A 35 -13.55 -5.14 -12.83
C GLY A 35 -14.13 -3.99 -11.99
N LEU A 36 -13.35 -3.40 -11.08
CA LEU A 36 -13.80 -2.37 -10.13
C LEU A 36 -13.79 -0.96 -10.78
N ASN A 37 -14.70 -0.72 -11.73
CA ASN A 37 -14.72 0.50 -12.56
C ASN A 37 -15.00 1.80 -11.78
N GLY A 38 -15.56 1.71 -10.56
CA GLY A 38 -15.90 2.89 -9.74
C GLY A 38 -14.75 3.33 -8.81
N ILE A 39 -13.57 2.73 -8.89
CA ILE A 39 -12.43 3.06 -8.02
C ILE A 39 -11.34 3.77 -8.82
N ASP A 40 -11.06 5.02 -8.44
CA ASP A 40 -9.91 5.79 -8.92
C ASP A 40 -8.76 5.68 -7.91
N VAL A 41 -7.52 5.72 -8.38
CA VAL A 41 -6.32 5.70 -7.54
C VAL A 41 -5.50 6.96 -7.77
N GLU A 42 -5.14 7.62 -6.69
CA GLU A 42 -4.26 8.76 -6.69
C GLU A 42 -3.08 8.50 -5.76
N CYS A 43 -1.85 8.52 -6.33
CA CYS A 43 -0.66 8.18 -5.57
C CYS A 43 0.11 9.41 -5.12
N LEU A 44 0.45 9.45 -3.82
CA LEU A 44 1.45 10.35 -3.30
C LEU A 44 2.85 9.74 -3.49
N PRO A 45 3.90 10.59 -3.57
CA PRO A 45 5.27 10.11 -3.76
C PRO A 45 5.69 9.07 -2.73
N ALA A 46 6.30 7.96 -3.19
CA ALA A 46 6.84 6.93 -2.30
C ALA A 46 7.96 7.45 -1.37
N SER A 47 8.57 8.60 -1.71
CA SER A 47 9.57 9.26 -0.88
C SER A 47 9.06 9.72 0.48
N TYR A 48 7.75 9.85 0.68
CA TYR A 48 7.21 10.11 2.04
C TYR A 48 7.52 8.99 3.03
N HIS A 49 7.86 7.79 2.55
CA HIS A 49 8.35 6.73 3.43
C HIS A 49 9.65 7.11 4.17
N THR A 50 10.49 7.95 3.58
CA THR A 50 11.74 8.43 4.20
C THR A 50 11.55 9.72 5.02
N THR A 51 10.39 10.35 4.90
CA THR A 51 9.99 11.55 5.63
C THR A 51 8.55 11.42 6.14
N PRO A 52 8.29 10.46 7.06
CA PRO A 52 6.93 10.13 7.49
C PRO A 52 6.20 11.30 8.16
N ASP A 53 6.94 12.28 8.68
CA ASP A 53 6.38 13.50 9.28
C ASP A 53 5.53 14.32 8.31
N LEU A 54 5.81 14.24 7.01
CA LEU A 54 5.08 14.99 5.99
C LEU A 54 3.85 14.25 5.46
N LEU A 55 3.73 12.95 5.73
CA LEU A 55 2.68 12.11 5.16
C LEU A 55 1.27 12.49 5.64
N PRO A 56 1.01 12.74 6.96
CA PRO A 56 -0.32 13.08 7.43
C PRO A 56 -0.89 14.32 6.75
N ASP A 57 -0.11 15.40 6.64
CA ASP A 57 -0.55 16.64 6.02
C ASP A 57 -0.80 16.47 4.52
N ALA A 58 0.05 15.71 3.83
CA ALA A 58 -0.12 15.43 2.41
C ALA A 58 -1.39 14.61 2.13
N VAL A 59 -1.69 13.62 2.98
CA VAL A 59 -2.92 12.83 2.91
C VAL A 59 -4.14 13.72 3.20
N ALA A 60 -4.09 14.53 4.27
CA ALA A 60 -5.17 15.44 4.62
C ALA A 60 -5.51 16.40 3.47
N ALA A 61 -4.50 17.04 2.90
CA ALA A 61 -4.68 17.95 1.76
C ALA A 61 -5.36 17.24 0.57
N ARG A 62 -4.96 16.00 0.30
CA ARG A 62 -5.53 15.23 -0.81
C ARG A 62 -6.96 14.80 -0.55
N VAL A 63 -7.26 14.31 0.64
CA VAL A 63 -8.63 13.95 1.05
C VAL A 63 -9.55 15.15 0.92
N LEU A 64 -9.17 16.30 1.46
CA LEU A 64 -9.97 17.53 1.42
C LEU A 64 -10.22 18.01 -0.02
N ALA A 65 -9.21 17.97 -0.88
CA ALA A 65 -9.34 18.38 -2.28
C ALA A 65 -10.22 17.45 -3.14
N SER A 66 -10.56 16.26 -2.62
CA SER A 66 -11.27 15.22 -3.36
C SER A 66 -12.73 15.03 -2.93
N ARG A 67 -13.14 15.57 -1.78
CA ARG A 67 -14.46 15.32 -1.16
C ARG A 67 -15.64 15.63 -2.07
N ASP A 68 -15.56 16.70 -2.86
CA ASP A 68 -16.69 17.13 -3.73
C ASP A 68 -16.80 16.29 -5.00
N ARG A 69 -15.83 15.44 -5.29
CA ARG A 69 -15.75 14.65 -6.53
C ARG A 69 -16.01 13.16 -6.34
N TYR A 70 -15.92 12.67 -5.11
CA TYR A 70 -16.01 11.25 -4.77
C TYR A 70 -16.99 11.02 -3.62
N ASP A 71 -17.75 9.95 -3.70
CA ASP A 71 -18.69 9.53 -2.66
C ASP A 71 -17.98 8.97 -1.42
N LYS A 72 -16.77 8.42 -1.61
CA LYS A 72 -15.89 7.93 -0.55
C LYS A 72 -14.43 8.19 -0.93
N VAL A 73 -13.66 8.63 0.05
CA VAL A 73 -12.19 8.64 -0.03
C VAL A 73 -11.66 7.61 0.97
N TYR A 74 -10.73 6.78 0.50
CA TYR A 74 -10.07 5.75 1.29
C TYR A 74 -8.56 5.95 1.24
N VAL A 75 -7.89 5.76 2.37
CA VAL A 75 -6.45 5.99 2.50
C VAL A 75 -5.70 4.67 2.37
N GLY A 76 -5.01 4.48 1.26
CA GLY A 76 -4.21 3.28 0.92
C GLY A 76 -2.81 3.30 1.55
N TYR A 77 -2.74 3.59 2.86
CA TYR A 77 -1.50 3.60 3.66
C TYR A 77 -1.70 2.81 4.95
N ALA A 78 -0.63 2.13 5.41
CA ALA A 78 -0.45 1.75 6.80
C ALA A 78 -0.04 2.97 7.64
N ASP A 79 0.31 2.80 8.92
CA ASP A 79 0.90 3.88 9.72
C ASP A 79 2.21 4.41 9.10
N CYS A 80 3.01 3.55 8.50
CA CYS A 80 4.23 3.88 7.75
C CYS A 80 5.21 4.78 8.52
N GLY A 81 5.28 4.64 9.85
CA GLY A 81 6.20 5.39 10.71
C GLY A 81 5.70 6.77 11.14
N THR A 82 4.42 7.07 10.95
CA THR A 82 3.82 8.34 11.42
C THR A 82 3.55 8.36 12.91
N GLY A 83 3.63 7.19 13.60
CA GLY A 83 3.41 7.08 15.03
C GLY A 83 1.98 7.43 15.45
N GLY A 84 0.99 7.01 14.64
CA GLY A 84 -0.44 7.25 14.89
C GLY A 84 -0.95 8.61 14.39
N ARG A 85 -0.10 9.49 13.88
CA ARG A 85 -0.56 10.81 13.35
C ARG A 85 -1.43 10.67 12.12
N LEU A 86 -1.18 9.65 11.29
CA LEU A 86 -2.06 9.36 10.16
C LEU A 86 -3.42 8.86 10.61
N ASP A 87 -3.49 8.09 11.71
CA ASP A 87 -4.77 7.66 12.31
C ASP A 87 -5.59 8.86 12.77
N ALA A 88 -4.95 9.80 13.50
CA ALA A 88 -5.61 11.03 13.95
C ALA A 88 -6.18 11.84 12.78
N VAL A 89 -5.43 12.00 11.70
CA VAL A 89 -5.90 12.67 10.47
C VAL A 89 -7.08 11.94 9.84
N CYS A 90 -7.03 10.61 9.76
CA CYS A 90 -8.13 9.83 9.20
C CYS A 90 -9.41 9.95 10.06
N GLU A 91 -9.27 9.94 11.40
CA GLU A 91 -10.37 10.13 12.32
C GLU A 91 -10.99 11.52 12.20
N ASP A 92 -10.17 12.58 12.23
CA ASP A 92 -10.61 13.98 12.08
C ASP A 92 -11.35 14.22 10.76
N LEU A 93 -10.91 13.56 9.70
CA LEU A 93 -11.51 13.68 8.37
C LEU A 93 -12.64 12.68 8.12
N GLY A 94 -12.90 11.73 9.01
CA GLY A 94 -13.92 10.71 8.85
C GLY A 94 -13.66 9.79 7.67
N VAL A 95 -12.39 9.46 7.41
CA VAL A 95 -11.99 8.52 6.34
C VAL A 95 -11.32 7.28 6.92
N GLU A 96 -11.46 6.15 6.24
CA GLU A 96 -10.83 4.90 6.61
C GLU A 96 -9.47 4.74 5.92
N ARG A 97 -8.54 4.02 6.55
CA ARG A 97 -7.27 3.61 5.95
C ARG A 97 -7.05 2.11 5.96
N LEU A 98 -6.06 1.64 5.21
CA LEU A 98 -5.55 0.27 5.34
C LEU A 98 -4.99 0.04 6.75
N PRO A 99 -5.34 -1.08 7.41
CA PRO A 99 -4.87 -1.37 8.76
C PRO A 99 -3.36 -1.70 8.77
N GLY A 100 -2.75 -1.72 9.97
CA GLY A 100 -1.40 -2.18 10.18
C GLY A 100 -0.35 -1.07 10.30
N ALA A 101 0.85 -1.47 10.75
CA ALA A 101 1.98 -0.58 10.96
C ALA A 101 2.81 -0.36 9.67
N HIS A 102 2.89 -1.38 8.82
CA HIS A 102 3.71 -1.37 7.59
C HIS A 102 2.97 -1.97 6.40
N CYS A 103 3.29 -1.49 5.20
CA CYS A 103 2.72 -2.02 3.95
C CYS A 103 3.04 -3.51 3.71
N TYR A 104 4.08 -4.07 4.32
CA TYR A 104 4.40 -5.50 4.26
C TYR A 104 3.27 -6.37 4.80
N GLN A 105 2.55 -5.89 5.83
CA GLN A 105 1.39 -6.58 6.42
C GLN A 105 0.26 -6.75 5.40
N PHE A 106 0.09 -5.82 4.47
CA PHE A 106 -0.94 -5.94 3.43
C PHE A 106 -0.74 -7.17 2.55
N PHE A 107 0.52 -7.55 2.32
CA PHE A 107 0.83 -8.68 1.45
C PHE A 107 0.86 -10.02 2.18
N THR A 108 1.31 -10.03 3.43
CA THR A 108 1.43 -11.25 4.23
C THR A 108 0.20 -11.56 5.07
N GLY A 109 -0.59 -10.54 5.42
CA GLY A 109 -1.53 -10.57 6.54
C GLY A 109 -0.84 -10.26 7.88
N THR A 110 -1.61 -9.67 8.80
CA THR A 110 -1.07 -9.15 10.07
C THR A 110 -0.43 -10.25 10.93
N ASP A 111 -1.11 -11.39 11.09
CA ASP A 111 -0.63 -12.48 11.94
C ASP A 111 0.65 -13.10 11.38
N ALA A 112 0.66 -13.41 10.07
CA ALA A 112 1.84 -14.00 9.42
C ALA A 112 3.04 -13.04 9.40
N PHE A 113 2.80 -11.71 9.32
CA PHE A 113 3.88 -10.73 9.41
C PHE A 113 4.46 -10.66 10.83
N THR A 114 3.60 -10.70 11.84
CA THR A 114 4.01 -10.73 13.25
C THR A 114 4.86 -11.98 13.52
N GLU A 115 4.43 -13.16 13.11
CA GLU A 115 5.21 -14.38 13.23
C GLU A 115 6.58 -14.29 12.54
N LEU A 116 6.64 -13.64 11.35
CA LEU A 116 7.89 -13.45 10.64
C LEU A 116 8.87 -12.53 11.38
N GLN A 117 8.34 -11.47 12.02
CA GLN A 117 9.15 -10.53 12.80
C GLN A 117 9.62 -11.14 14.11
N ASP A 118 8.76 -11.86 14.81
CA ASP A 118 9.09 -12.52 16.07
C ASP A 118 10.12 -13.65 15.89
N ALA A 119 10.04 -14.34 14.73
CA ALA A 119 11.00 -15.41 14.42
C ALA A 119 12.44 -14.89 14.24
N GLU A 120 12.62 -13.70 13.68
CA GLU A 120 13.96 -13.13 13.45
C GLU A 120 13.87 -11.60 13.27
N ILE A 121 14.20 -10.85 14.32
CA ILE A 121 14.14 -9.37 14.35
C ILE A 121 15.04 -8.74 13.29
N GLY A 122 16.23 -9.31 13.07
CA GLY A 122 17.20 -8.83 12.07
C GLY A 122 16.80 -9.16 10.62
N THR A 123 15.55 -8.87 10.24
CA THR A 123 15.02 -9.14 8.91
C THR A 123 14.83 -7.86 8.11
N PHE A 124 15.42 -7.81 6.91
CA PHE A 124 15.16 -6.78 5.91
C PHE A 124 14.15 -7.29 4.89
N TYR A 125 13.06 -6.55 4.67
CA TYR A 125 11.98 -6.95 3.78
C TYR A 125 12.07 -6.25 2.44
N LEU A 126 11.88 -6.99 1.34
CA LEU A 126 11.66 -6.45 0.00
C LEU A 126 10.25 -6.81 -0.47
N THR A 127 9.63 -5.89 -1.19
CA THR A 127 8.46 -6.11 -2.06
C THR A 127 8.91 -6.07 -3.52
N ASP A 128 8.02 -6.39 -4.45
CA ASP A 128 8.29 -6.25 -5.90
C ASP A 128 8.76 -4.84 -6.25
N TYR A 129 8.14 -3.82 -5.65
CA TYR A 129 8.53 -2.42 -5.87
C TYR A 129 9.97 -2.16 -5.40
N LEU A 130 10.33 -2.61 -4.20
CA LEU A 130 11.68 -2.41 -3.67
C LEU A 130 12.72 -3.24 -4.44
N ALA A 131 12.39 -4.45 -4.87
CA ALA A 131 13.28 -5.28 -5.71
C ALA A 131 13.58 -4.61 -7.06
N ARG A 132 12.57 -3.98 -7.69
CA ARG A 132 12.77 -3.22 -8.95
C ARG A 132 13.63 -1.97 -8.78
N HIS A 133 13.59 -1.35 -7.63
CA HIS A 133 14.19 -0.04 -7.39
C HIS A 133 15.27 -0.05 -6.30
N PHE A 134 15.80 -1.22 -5.97
CA PHE A 134 16.71 -1.43 -4.85
C PHE A 134 17.93 -0.51 -4.89
N ASP A 135 18.60 -0.42 -6.04
CA ASP A 135 19.79 0.42 -6.18
C ASP A 135 19.51 1.89 -5.88
N ARG A 136 18.37 2.40 -6.35
CA ARG A 136 18.00 3.80 -6.13
C ARG A 136 17.50 4.06 -4.71
N LEU A 137 16.62 3.18 -4.20
CA LEU A 137 15.87 3.43 -2.96
C LEU A 137 16.62 2.97 -1.71
N VAL A 138 17.56 2.03 -1.85
CA VAL A 138 18.34 1.53 -0.73
C VAL A 138 19.81 1.97 -0.89
N ILE A 139 20.46 1.54 -1.94
CA ILE A 139 21.90 1.77 -2.10
C ILE A 139 22.21 3.25 -2.30
N GLY A 140 21.57 3.90 -3.25
CA GLY A 140 21.80 5.33 -3.55
C GLY A 140 21.27 6.24 -2.44
N PHE A 141 20.10 5.91 -1.83
CA PHE A 141 19.54 6.69 -0.74
C PHE A 141 20.44 6.68 0.51
N LEU A 142 20.99 5.51 0.86
CA LEU A 142 21.92 5.37 2.00
C LEU A 142 23.36 5.76 1.65
N GLY A 143 23.63 6.12 0.39
CA GLY A 143 24.97 6.50 -0.07
C GLY A 143 25.97 5.33 -0.16
N LEU A 144 25.48 4.09 -0.14
CA LEU A 144 26.33 2.89 -0.18
C LEU A 144 27.01 2.64 -1.54
N ASP A 145 26.59 3.36 -2.58
CA ASP A 145 27.28 3.43 -3.87
C ASP A 145 28.61 4.19 -3.79
N ARG A 146 28.69 5.18 -2.91
CA ARG A 146 29.87 6.05 -2.69
C ARG A 146 30.65 5.68 -1.44
N HIS A 147 29.96 5.11 -0.44
CA HIS A 147 30.45 4.78 0.89
C HIS A 147 30.06 3.34 1.24
N PRO A 148 30.62 2.32 0.55
CA PRO A 148 30.26 0.92 0.81
C PRO A 148 30.67 0.45 2.23
N GLU A 149 31.61 1.13 2.88
CA GLU A 149 32.01 0.89 4.27
C GLU A 149 30.87 1.10 5.27
N LEU A 150 29.90 1.96 4.95
CA LEU A 150 28.74 2.20 5.83
C LEU A 150 27.72 1.05 5.84
N ARG A 151 27.91 0.02 5.00
CA ARG A 151 27.01 -1.13 4.93
C ARG A 151 26.82 -1.76 6.32
N ASP A 152 27.90 -1.95 7.08
CA ASP A 152 27.85 -2.57 8.40
C ASP A 152 27.19 -1.68 9.45
N ASP A 153 27.27 -0.35 9.30
CA ASP A 153 26.58 0.59 10.19
C ASP A 153 25.05 0.51 10.00
N TYR A 154 24.57 0.33 8.76
CA TYR A 154 23.15 0.22 8.48
C TYR A 154 22.61 -1.20 8.63
N PHE A 155 23.36 -2.21 8.17
CA PHE A 155 22.87 -3.59 8.03
C PHE A 155 23.60 -4.61 8.93
N GLY A 156 24.54 -4.19 9.77
CA GLY A 156 25.31 -5.09 10.62
C GLY A 156 24.49 -5.90 11.62
N ASN A 157 23.29 -5.42 11.97
CA ASN A 157 22.34 -6.13 12.84
C ASN A 157 21.29 -6.95 12.06
N TYR A 158 21.34 -6.93 10.72
CA TYR A 158 20.45 -7.75 9.91
C TYR A 158 21.15 -9.08 9.57
N THR A 159 20.35 -10.14 9.52
CA THR A 159 20.82 -11.50 9.26
C THR A 159 20.22 -12.10 8.02
N ARG A 160 19.01 -11.64 7.64
CA ARG A 160 18.34 -12.11 6.44
C ARG A 160 17.61 -11.00 5.70
N LEU A 161 17.42 -11.26 4.40
CA LEU A 161 16.53 -10.52 3.53
C LEU A 161 15.38 -11.43 3.12
N VAL A 162 14.13 -11.00 3.40
CA VAL A 162 12.92 -11.72 2.97
C VAL A 162 12.28 -10.95 1.81
N TYR A 163 12.24 -11.57 0.65
CA TYR A 163 11.53 -11.06 -0.51
C TYR A 163 10.08 -11.56 -0.48
N LEU A 164 9.17 -10.64 -0.22
CA LEU A 164 7.72 -10.83 -0.27
C LEU A 164 7.27 -10.59 -1.72
N ALA A 165 7.08 -11.65 -2.49
CA ALA A 165 6.76 -11.56 -3.92
C ALA A 165 5.25 -11.41 -4.15
N GLN A 166 4.85 -10.33 -4.82
CA GLN A 166 3.45 -10.10 -5.19
C GLN A 166 3.08 -10.81 -6.49
N VAL A 167 4.03 -10.92 -7.43
CA VAL A 167 3.84 -11.62 -8.71
C VAL A 167 4.86 -12.75 -8.89
N ASP A 168 4.59 -13.67 -9.81
CA ASP A 168 5.53 -14.71 -10.24
C ASP A 168 6.40 -14.15 -11.36
N ASP A 169 7.51 -13.50 -11.00
CA ASP A 169 8.45 -12.87 -11.92
C ASP A 169 9.87 -13.34 -11.57
N PRO A 170 10.46 -14.25 -12.38
CA PRO A 170 11.81 -14.77 -12.14
C PRO A 170 12.89 -13.67 -12.14
N GLU A 171 12.71 -12.58 -12.90
CA GLU A 171 13.68 -11.48 -12.89
C GLU A 171 13.69 -10.77 -11.54
N LEU A 172 12.54 -10.63 -10.90
CA LEU A 172 12.46 -10.01 -9.59
C LEU A 172 13.08 -10.90 -8.50
N VAL A 173 12.95 -12.22 -8.61
CA VAL A 173 13.63 -13.15 -7.71
C VAL A 173 15.15 -12.97 -7.83
N VAL A 174 15.68 -12.96 -9.05
CA VAL A 174 17.13 -12.73 -9.29
C VAL A 174 17.59 -11.38 -8.74
N ARG A 175 16.81 -10.32 -8.93
CA ARG A 175 17.13 -8.99 -8.39
C ARG A 175 17.11 -8.96 -6.86
N ALA A 176 16.15 -9.64 -6.25
CA ALA A 176 16.03 -9.70 -4.79
C ALA A 176 17.16 -10.54 -4.17
N GLU A 177 17.57 -11.62 -4.83
CA GLU A 177 18.74 -12.42 -4.42
C GLU A 177 20.04 -11.61 -4.53
N ALA A 178 20.24 -10.90 -5.64
CA ALA A 178 21.38 -10.00 -5.81
C ALA A 178 21.40 -8.87 -4.76
N ALA A 179 20.23 -8.38 -4.32
CA ALA A 179 20.13 -7.41 -3.24
C ALA A 179 20.58 -8.01 -1.90
N ALA A 180 20.18 -9.26 -1.62
CA ALA A 180 20.63 -9.97 -0.41
C ALA A 180 22.15 -10.18 -0.41
N ASP A 181 22.71 -10.60 -1.53
CA ASP A 181 24.18 -10.78 -1.69
C ASP A 181 24.91 -9.45 -1.46
N ARG A 182 24.40 -8.35 -2.03
CA ARG A 182 25.01 -7.03 -1.89
C ARG A 182 25.01 -6.53 -0.44
N LEU A 183 24.00 -6.88 0.34
CA LEU A 183 23.91 -6.58 1.76
C LEU A 183 24.57 -7.64 2.64
N SER A 184 25.06 -8.76 2.07
CA SER A 184 25.61 -9.93 2.78
C SER A 184 24.59 -10.55 3.74
N LEU A 185 23.32 -10.65 3.31
CA LEU A 185 22.23 -11.22 4.07
C LEU A 185 21.80 -12.56 3.48
N ARG A 186 21.30 -13.47 4.32
CA ARG A 186 20.68 -14.71 3.88
C ARG A 186 19.40 -14.41 3.11
N PHE A 187 19.24 -14.94 1.89
CA PHE A 187 18.06 -14.75 1.07
C PHE A 187 16.94 -15.72 1.44
N GLU A 188 15.72 -15.21 1.52
CA GLU A 188 14.49 -16.00 1.65
C GLU A 188 13.41 -15.44 0.71
N HIS A 189 12.79 -16.31 -0.10
CA HIS A 189 11.70 -15.94 -1.00
C HIS A 189 10.37 -16.45 -0.48
N ARG A 190 9.37 -15.56 -0.39
CA ARG A 190 7.99 -15.87 0.00
C ARG A 190 7.01 -15.30 -1.00
N ARG A 191 6.21 -16.17 -1.61
CA ARG A 191 5.11 -15.77 -2.47
C ARG A 191 3.92 -15.36 -1.62
N THR A 192 3.53 -14.09 -1.68
CA THR A 192 2.40 -13.53 -0.90
C THR A 192 1.20 -13.20 -1.76
N GLY A 193 1.39 -12.88 -3.04
CA GLY A 193 0.35 -12.23 -3.83
C GLY A 193 0.04 -10.84 -3.28
N TYR A 194 -1.20 -10.40 -3.46
CA TYR A 194 -1.66 -9.08 -3.01
C TYR A 194 -2.32 -9.10 -1.62
N GLY A 195 -2.48 -10.28 -1.00
CA GLY A 195 -2.94 -10.47 0.38
C GLY A 195 -4.15 -9.61 0.78
N GLU A 196 -4.06 -8.97 1.94
CA GLU A 196 -5.11 -8.10 2.49
C GLU A 196 -5.33 -6.81 1.68
N LEU A 197 -4.34 -6.37 0.91
CA LEU A 197 -4.52 -5.25 -0.03
C LEU A 197 -5.65 -5.58 -1.02
N ALA A 198 -5.62 -6.78 -1.62
CA ALA A 198 -6.65 -7.19 -2.57
C ALA A 198 -8.02 -7.26 -1.93
N THR A 199 -8.15 -7.89 -0.76
CA THR A 199 -9.45 -8.04 -0.07
C THR A 199 -10.02 -6.69 0.34
N SER A 200 -9.20 -5.75 0.82
CA SER A 200 -9.63 -4.40 1.19
C SER A 200 -10.13 -3.60 -0.01
N ILE A 201 -9.42 -3.64 -1.14
CA ILE A 201 -9.83 -2.92 -2.34
C ILE A 201 -11.09 -3.53 -2.96
N VAL A 202 -11.21 -4.85 -2.99
CA VAL A 202 -12.43 -5.52 -3.46
C VAL A 202 -13.64 -5.18 -2.59
N ALA A 203 -13.46 -5.11 -1.27
CA ALA A 203 -14.52 -4.73 -0.33
C ALA A 203 -15.00 -3.29 -0.57
N LEU A 204 -14.12 -2.35 -0.95
CA LEU A 204 -14.52 -0.98 -1.33
C LEU A 204 -15.43 -0.96 -2.56
N GLY A 205 -15.18 -1.81 -3.54
CA GLY A 205 -16.02 -1.93 -4.73
C GLY A 205 -17.35 -2.65 -4.48
N ALA A 206 -17.42 -3.49 -3.44
CA ALA A 206 -18.60 -4.29 -3.11
C ALA A 206 -19.62 -3.57 -2.22
N THR A 207 -19.27 -2.46 -1.57
CA THR A 207 -20.19 -1.71 -0.69
C THR A 207 -21.28 -1.03 -1.51
N ARG A 208 -22.41 -1.76 -1.70
CA ARG A 208 -23.66 -1.18 -2.20
C ARG A 208 -24.17 -0.15 -1.17
N PRO A 209 -24.73 0.99 -1.61
CA PRO A 209 -25.47 1.86 -0.71
C PRO A 209 -26.60 1.05 -0.11
N THR A 210 -26.75 1.06 1.22
CA THR A 210 -28.00 0.68 1.86
C THR A 210 -29.06 1.60 1.27
N PRO A 211 -30.18 1.07 0.68
CA PRO A 211 -31.25 1.93 0.22
C PRO A 211 -31.75 2.72 1.46
N ASP A 212 -31.92 4.04 1.29
CA ASP A 212 -32.55 4.88 2.28
C ASP A 212 -33.85 4.21 2.75
N PRO A 213 -34.14 4.14 4.05
CA PRO A 213 -35.40 3.62 4.51
C PRO A 213 -36.51 4.46 3.88
N LEU A 214 -37.41 3.80 3.14
CA LEU A 214 -38.58 4.45 2.57
C LEU A 214 -39.29 5.26 3.65
N PRO A 215 -39.67 6.51 3.39
CA PRO A 215 -40.46 7.27 4.33
C PRO A 215 -41.74 6.49 4.63
N ILE A 216 -41.94 6.18 5.90
CA ILE A 216 -43.17 5.57 6.39
C ILE A 216 -44.26 6.61 6.21
N ALA A 217 -45.24 6.33 5.35
CA ALA A 217 -46.42 7.15 5.12
C ALA A 217 -47.38 7.05 6.31
#